data_6111f95b9534f08301fe61b904bfdcd2
#
_entry.id   6111f95b9534f08301fe61b904bfdcd2
#
_cell.length_a   1.000
_cell.length_b   1.000
_cell.length_c   1.000
_cell.angle_alpha   90.00
_cell.angle_beta   90.00
_cell.angle_gamma   90.00
#
_symmetry.space_group_name_H-M   'P 1'
#
loop_
_entity.id
_entity.type
_entity.pdbx_description
1 polymer ?
#
loop_
_entity_poly.entity_id
_entity_poly.type
_entity_poly.pdbx_seq_one_letter_code
_entity_poly.pdbx_strand_id
1 'polypeptide(L)'
;YDAMVAAYQNDFRNGFWHWTSFRFYAILAYMKKYNITQIVHVENDVMIFENIANITFHRPDKLLLTMDNEHRCVPGLMYIPNAHILEQCLFQFDHKQNDMQNWGNVYHIKDQPWIETLPIAPKDSPQKVSPILTNHYEHYNSIFDAASIGQYLGGIDPRNSEQKDTKGFINTHCDFKYHNYDFTWLYEGQNKVPYMKIPSSTGNLQIIKIINLHVHSKNLCQFIFPQHS
;
A
#
# COMPACT_ATOMS: atom_id res chain seq x y z
N TYR A 1 2.79 13.09 -24.37
CA TYR A 1 1.85 13.73 -23.43
C TYR A 1 0.44 13.76 -24.00
N ASP A 2 0.25 14.31 -25.21
CA ASP A 2 -1.07 14.49 -25.83
C ASP A 2 -1.77 13.17 -26.16
N ALA A 3 -1.03 12.13 -26.56
CA ALA A 3 -1.58 10.79 -26.78
C ALA A 3 -2.03 10.11 -25.49
N MET A 4 -1.34 10.36 -24.38
CA MET A 4 -1.76 9.88 -23.06
C MET A 4 -3.04 10.58 -22.59
N VAL A 5 -3.11 11.90 -22.75
CA VAL A 5 -4.30 12.69 -22.36
C VAL A 5 -5.53 12.26 -23.17
N ALA A 6 -5.37 12.02 -24.46
CA ALA A 6 -6.48 11.59 -25.34
C ALA A 6 -7.04 10.21 -24.98
N ALA A 7 -6.22 9.29 -24.46
CA ALA A 7 -6.64 7.95 -24.06
C ALA A 7 -7.57 7.93 -22.82
N TYR A 8 -7.52 8.97 -21.99
CA TYR A 8 -8.26 9.05 -20.71
C TYR A 8 -9.40 10.08 -20.71
N GLN A 9 -9.80 10.63 -21.87
CA GLN A 9 -10.80 11.70 -21.96
C GLN A 9 -12.21 11.36 -21.45
N ASN A 10 -12.53 10.08 -21.22
CA ASN A 10 -13.82 9.63 -20.65
C ASN A 10 -13.66 9.01 -19.27
N ASP A 11 -12.67 9.42 -18.51
CA ASP A 11 -12.23 8.70 -17.34
C ASP A 11 -13.00 9.13 -16.07
N PHE A 12 -13.10 8.17 -15.14
CA PHE A 12 -13.65 8.35 -13.81
C PHE A 12 -13.08 9.64 -13.15
N ARG A 13 -13.96 10.53 -12.69
CA ARG A 13 -13.60 11.79 -12.02
C ARG A 13 -12.62 12.66 -12.82
N ASN A 14 -12.92 12.90 -14.09
CA ASN A 14 -12.13 13.78 -14.97
C ASN A 14 -10.65 13.39 -15.05
N GLY A 15 -10.37 12.13 -15.34
CA GLY A 15 -9.02 11.65 -15.54
C GLY A 15 -8.30 11.23 -14.26
N PHE A 16 -9.02 10.83 -13.21
CA PHE A 16 -8.43 10.38 -11.96
C PHE A 16 -7.35 9.31 -12.17
N TRP A 17 -7.63 8.27 -12.96
CA TRP A 17 -6.67 7.19 -13.23
C TRP A 17 -5.45 7.63 -14.03
N HIS A 18 -5.61 8.67 -14.86
CA HIS A 18 -4.48 9.30 -15.52
C HIS A 18 -3.53 9.94 -14.50
N TRP A 19 -4.05 10.75 -13.58
CA TRP A 19 -3.24 11.43 -12.57
C TRP A 19 -2.58 10.46 -11.59
N THR A 20 -3.27 9.36 -11.23
CA THR A 20 -2.68 8.32 -10.36
C THR A 20 -1.51 7.62 -11.02
N SER A 21 -1.55 7.39 -12.33
CA SER A 21 -0.42 6.84 -13.09
C SER A 21 0.67 7.88 -13.35
N PHE A 22 0.29 9.13 -13.70
CA PHE A 22 1.21 10.20 -14.06
C PHE A 22 2.17 10.59 -12.94
N ARG A 23 1.75 10.49 -11.69
CA ARG A 23 2.62 10.77 -10.53
C ARG A 23 3.94 10.01 -10.56
N PHE A 24 3.96 8.77 -11.05
CA PHE A 24 5.18 7.96 -11.12
C PHE A 24 6.16 8.48 -12.17
N TYR A 25 5.66 9.01 -13.28
CA TYR A 25 6.50 9.68 -14.28
C TYR A 25 7.07 10.99 -13.73
N ALA A 26 6.31 11.73 -12.92
CA ALA A 26 6.81 12.91 -12.24
C ALA A 26 7.90 12.56 -11.20
N ILE A 27 7.73 11.48 -10.43
CA ILE A 27 8.75 10.95 -9.51
C ILE A 27 10.00 10.57 -10.29
N LEU A 28 9.87 9.84 -11.41
CA LEU A 28 10.99 9.46 -12.26
C LEU A 28 11.77 10.68 -12.76
N ALA A 29 11.04 11.69 -13.27
CA ALA A 29 11.66 12.93 -13.77
C ALA A 29 12.41 13.66 -12.64
N TYR A 30 11.84 13.70 -11.45
CA TYR A 30 12.45 14.29 -10.26
C TYR A 30 13.73 13.54 -9.85
N MET A 31 13.66 12.20 -9.77
CA MET A 31 14.81 11.35 -9.44
C MET A 31 15.95 11.55 -10.43
N LYS A 32 15.67 11.58 -11.74
CA LYS A 32 16.68 11.80 -12.78
C LYS A 32 17.29 13.20 -12.69
N LYS A 33 16.44 14.23 -12.51
CA LYS A 33 16.90 15.62 -12.46
C LYS A 33 17.87 15.89 -11.31
N TYR A 34 17.60 15.29 -10.16
CA TYR A 34 18.37 15.55 -8.94
C TYR A 34 19.30 14.41 -8.52
N ASN A 35 19.41 13.37 -9.37
CA ASN A 35 20.20 12.16 -9.10
C ASN A 35 19.90 11.53 -7.74
N ILE A 36 18.59 11.43 -7.42
CA ILE A 36 18.12 10.89 -6.15
C ILE A 36 17.91 9.37 -6.28
N THR A 37 18.34 8.66 -5.24
CA THR A 37 18.12 7.23 -5.06
C THR A 37 17.38 6.98 -3.75
N GLN A 38 16.75 5.81 -3.62
CA GLN A 38 16.09 5.34 -2.39
C GLN A 38 14.99 6.30 -1.90
N ILE A 39 13.93 6.40 -2.70
CA ILE A 39 12.72 7.15 -2.33
C ILE A 39 11.70 6.20 -1.70
N VAL A 40 11.04 6.65 -0.64
CA VAL A 40 9.78 6.09 -0.18
C VAL A 40 8.66 7.02 -0.66
N HIS A 41 7.86 6.52 -1.60
CA HIS A 41 6.63 7.19 -2.04
C HIS A 41 5.49 6.83 -1.10
N VAL A 42 4.72 7.84 -0.70
CA VAL A 42 3.54 7.69 0.16
C VAL A 42 2.41 8.55 -0.40
N GLU A 43 1.23 8.00 -0.51
CA GLU A 43 0.03 8.77 -0.88
C GLU A 43 -0.40 9.68 0.27
N ASN A 44 -1.11 10.76 -0.06
CA ASN A 44 -1.51 11.80 0.90
C ASN A 44 -2.59 11.36 1.91
N ASP A 45 -3.17 10.18 1.73
CA ASP A 45 -4.14 9.54 2.61
C ASP A 45 -3.58 8.28 3.30
N VAL A 46 -2.26 8.13 3.31
CA VAL A 46 -1.55 7.09 4.05
C VAL A 46 -0.93 7.68 5.31
N MET A 47 -1.29 7.13 6.47
CA MET A 47 -0.60 7.38 7.74
C MET A 47 0.47 6.34 7.98
N ILE A 48 1.62 6.77 8.47
CA ILE A 48 2.75 5.91 8.81
C ILE A 48 2.96 5.95 10.32
N PHE A 49 3.06 4.77 10.94
CA PHE A 49 3.21 4.58 12.38
C PHE A 49 4.61 4.11 12.78
N GLU A 50 5.52 4.09 11.82
CA GLU A 50 6.94 3.77 12.03
C GLU A 50 7.80 4.89 11.44
N ASN A 51 8.96 5.13 12.02
CA ASN A 51 9.93 5.99 11.36
C ASN A 51 10.49 5.28 10.12
N ILE A 52 10.19 5.82 8.95
CA ILE A 52 10.62 5.25 7.66
C ILE A 52 12.13 5.02 7.62
N ALA A 53 12.91 5.90 8.25
CA ALA A 53 14.37 5.75 8.30
C ALA A 53 14.83 4.51 9.08
N ASN A 54 13.98 3.96 9.95
CA ASN A 54 14.25 2.74 10.70
C ASN A 54 13.82 1.48 9.97
N ILE A 55 13.05 1.60 8.88
CA ILE A 55 12.61 0.44 8.10
C ILE A 55 13.77 -0.04 7.23
N THR A 56 14.32 -1.20 7.55
CA THR A 56 15.28 -1.88 6.69
C THR A 56 14.53 -2.66 5.63
N PHE A 57 14.54 -2.18 4.40
CA PHE A 57 13.89 -2.86 3.29
C PHE A 57 14.69 -4.11 2.90
N HIS A 58 14.01 -5.27 2.79
CA HIS A 58 14.64 -6.59 2.56
C HIS A 58 15.35 -6.70 1.20
N ARG A 59 14.95 -5.90 0.23
CA ARG A 59 15.56 -5.84 -1.12
C ARG A 59 15.75 -4.37 -1.52
N PRO A 60 16.83 -3.73 -1.03
CA PRO A 60 17.10 -2.33 -1.33
C PRO A 60 17.50 -2.08 -2.79
N ASP A 61 17.67 -3.13 -3.58
CA ASP A 61 17.94 -3.13 -5.02
C ASP A 61 16.67 -3.24 -5.87
N LYS A 62 15.50 -3.47 -5.26
CA LYS A 62 14.23 -3.65 -5.97
C LYS A 62 13.18 -2.63 -5.54
N LEU A 63 12.20 -2.39 -6.41
CA LEU A 63 11.00 -1.67 -6.08
C LEU A 63 10.11 -2.55 -5.19
N LEU A 64 9.66 -2.02 -4.05
CA LEU A 64 8.80 -2.73 -3.10
C LEU A 64 7.45 -2.05 -3.02
N LEU A 65 6.38 -2.84 -3.05
CA LEU A 65 5.00 -2.38 -3.00
C LEU A 65 4.09 -3.40 -2.33
N THR A 66 2.84 -3.01 -2.04
CA THR A 66 1.83 -3.93 -1.50
C THR A 66 0.93 -4.47 -2.60
N MET A 67 0.58 -5.75 -2.50
CA MET A 67 -0.45 -6.39 -3.32
C MET A 67 -1.65 -6.71 -2.43
N ASP A 68 -2.88 -6.43 -2.86
CA ASP A 68 -4.08 -6.83 -2.12
C ASP A 68 -4.67 -8.18 -2.62
N ASN A 69 -4.26 -8.60 -3.81
CA ASN A 69 -4.49 -9.93 -4.38
C ASN A 69 -3.38 -10.27 -5.38
N GLU A 70 -3.47 -11.42 -6.03
CA GLU A 70 -2.42 -11.89 -6.96
C GLU A 70 -2.22 -11.01 -8.21
N HIS A 71 -3.19 -10.16 -8.56
CA HIS A 71 -3.17 -9.41 -9.83
C HIS A 71 -3.17 -7.90 -9.64
N ARG A 72 -3.35 -7.41 -8.43
CA ARG A 72 -3.54 -5.99 -8.18
C ARG A 72 -2.62 -5.47 -7.08
N CYS A 73 -1.90 -4.42 -7.41
CA CYS A 73 -1.08 -3.68 -6.48
C CYS A 73 -1.82 -2.45 -5.95
N VAL A 74 -1.53 -2.06 -4.73
CA VAL A 74 -1.98 -0.80 -4.16
C VAL A 74 -0.76 0.06 -3.84
N PRO A 75 -0.41 1.04 -4.71
CA PRO A 75 0.83 1.79 -4.61
C PRO A 75 0.77 2.95 -3.59
N GLY A 76 0.01 2.78 -2.50
CA GLY A 76 -0.14 3.79 -1.45
C GLY A 76 1.13 4.02 -0.65
N LEU A 77 1.95 2.97 -0.48
CA LEU A 77 3.31 3.03 0.05
C LEU A 77 4.22 2.19 -0.83
N MET A 78 5.31 2.79 -1.33
CA MET A 78 6.27 2.13 -2.21
C MET A 78 7.70 2.55 -1.85
N TYR A 79 8.62 1.60 -1.87
CA TYR A 79 10.05 1.89 -1.89
C TYR A 79 10.58 1.82 -3.32
N ILE A 80 11.28 2.84 -3.77
CA ILE A 80 11.83 2.98 -5.12
C ILE A 80 13.36 3.11 -5.01
N PRO A 81 14.14 2.11 -5.44
CA PRO A 81 15.58 2.07 -5.21
C PRO A 81 16.34 3.10 -6.05
N ASN A 82 15.94 3.28 -7.30
CA ASN A 82 16.60 4.22 -8.21
C ASN A 82 15.72 4.51 -9.44
N ALA A 83 16.09 5.54 -10.19
CA ALA A 83 15.37 5.98 -11.38
C ALA A 83 15.37 4.92 -12.50
N HIS A 84 16.43 4.11 -12.61
CA HIS A 84 16.50 3.08 -13.66
C HIS A 84 15.43 2.01 -13.47
N ILE A 85 15.31 1.45 -12.26
CA ILE A 85 14.29 0.43 -11.96
C ILE A 85 12.88 1.01 -12.17
N LEU A 86 12.61 2.22 -11.69
CA LEU A 86 11.31 2.86 -11.90
C LEU A 86 11.01 3.03 -13.39
N GLU A 87 11.99 3.47 -14.20
CA GLU A 87 11.82 3.65 -15.63
C GLU A 87 11.50 2.34 -16.34
N GLN A 88 12.22 1.26 -16.01
CA GLN A 88 11.95 -0.07 -16.59
C GLN A 88 10.53 -0.54 -16.29
N CYS A 89 10.05 -0.33 -15.08
CA CYS A 89 8.68 -0.64 -14.69
C CYS A 89 7.66 0.20 -15.48
N LEU A 90 7.86 1.52 -15.55
CA LEU A 90 6.94 2.43 -16.24
C LEU A 90 6.90 2.22 -17.75
N PHE A 91 7.97 1.70 -18.34
CA PHE A 91 8.00 1.35 -19.76
C PHE A 91 6.99 0.23 -20.11
N GLN A 92 6.63 -0.60 -19.13
CA GLN A 92 5.68 -1.70 -19.29
C GLN A 92 4.22 -1.28 -19.06
N PHE A 93 3.96 -0.02 -18.67
CA PHE A 93 2.60 0.42 -18.39
C PHE A 93 1.75 0.47 -19.66
N ASP A 94 0.57 -0.14 -19.57
CA ASP A 94 -0.50 0.07 -20.55
C ASP A 94 -1.34 1.28 -20.14
N HIS A 95 -1.30 2.33 -20.96
CA HIS A 95 -2.03 3.57 -20.69
C HIS A 95 -3.57 3.41 -20.71
N LYS A 96 -4.08 2.25 -21.10
CA LYS A 96 -5.52 1.94 -21.03
C LYS A 96 -5.94 1.35 -19.67
N GLN A 97 -4.97 1.04 -18.82
CA GLN A 97 -5.21 0.46 -17.49
C GLN A 97 -4.92 1.48 -16.39
N ASN A 98 -5.56 1.31 -15.24
CA ASN A 98 -5.23 2.09 -14.06
C ASN A 98 -3.88 1.68 -13.47
N ASP A 99 -3.33 2.50 -12.59
CA ASP A 99 -2.03 2.28 -11.97
C ASP A 99 -1.96 0.97 -11.17
N MET A 100 -3.01 0.59 -10.46
CA MET A 100 -3.04 -0.65 -9.67
C MET A 100 -2.90 -1.90 -10.55
N GLN A 101 -3.60 -1.93 -11.69
CA GLN A 101 -3.50 -3.02 -12.66
C GLN A 101 -2.13 -3.02 -13.35
N ASN A 102 -1.63 -1.86 -13.73
CA ASN A 102 -0.31 -1.73 -14.34
C ASN A 102 0.79 -2.28 -13.42
N TRP A 103 0.82 -1.89 -12.15
CA TRP A 103 1.79 -2.41 -11.20
C TRP A 103 1.67 -3.92 -10.99
N GLY A 104 0.45 -4.45 -10.93
CA GLY A 104 0.21 -5.90 -10.87
C GLY A 104 0.76 -6.62 -12.09
N ASN A 105 0.52 -6.10 -13.29
CA ASN A 105 1.04 -6.67 -14.54
C ASN A 105 2.57 -6.65 -14.58
N VAL A 106 3.20 -5.54 -14.18
CA VAL A 106 4.67 -5.43 -14.14
C VAL A 106 5.28 -6.44 -13.17
N TYR A 107 4.63 -6.68 -12.02
CA TYR A 107 5.07 -7.71 -11.07
C TYR A 107 5.15 -9.10 -11.71
N HIS A 108 4.23 -9.44 -12.61
CA HIS A 108 4.15 -10.76 -13.25
C HIS A 108 5.07 -10.96 -14.46
N ILE A 109 5.88 -9.97 -14.82
CA ILE A 109 6.86 -10.12 -15.91
C ILE A 109 8.00 -11.03 -15.44
N LYS A 110 8.01 -12.29 -15.93
CA LYS A 110 8.88 -13.37 -15.44
C LYS A 110 10.38 -13.11 -15.57
N ASP A 111 10.80 -12.46 -16.63
CA ASP A 111 12.21 -12.27 -16.96
C ASP A 111 12.81 -10.98 -16.37
N GLN A 112 12.04 -10.25 -15.58
CA GLN A 112 12.41 -8.93 -15.10
C GLN A 112 12.01 -8.74 -13.65
N PRO A 113 12.75 -9.33 -12.71
CA PRO A 113 12.38 -9.33 -11.29
C PRO A 113 12.70 -7.98 -10.61
N TRP A 114 12.15 -6.87 -11.15
CA TRP A 114 12.39 -5.54 -10.58
C TRP A 114 11.56 -5.24 -9.35
N ILE A 115 10.51 -6.02 -9.12
CA ILE A 115 9.52 -5.77 -8.06
C ILE A 115 9.53 -6.95 -7.09
N GLU A 116 9.43 -6.62 -5.80
CA GLU A 116 9.12 -7.56 -4.71
C GLU A 116 7.97 -7.01 -3.89
N THR A 117 7.33 -7.86 -3.08
CA THR A 117 6.16 -7.45 -2.31
C THR A 117 6.49 -7.18 -0.85
N LEU A 118 5.78 -6.20 -0.29
CA LEU A 118 5.71 -5.98 1.15
C LEU A 118 4.57 -6.84 1.73
N PRO A 119 4.77 -7.50 2.89
CA PRO A 119 3.76 -8.37 3.46
C PRO A 119 2.52 -7.60 3.92
N ILE A 120 1.33 -8.08 3.55
CA ILE A 120 0.06 -7.53 4.04
C ILE A 120 -0.65 -8.48 5.01
N ALA A 121 -0.13 -9.70 5.13
CA ALA A 121 -0.62 -10.72 6.05
C ALA A 121 0.54 -11.42 6.77
N PRO A 122 0.36 -11.87 8.02
CA PRO A 122 1.36 -12.67 8.70
C PRO A 122 1.44 -14.08 8.08
N LYS A 123 2.64 -14.66 8.09
CA LYS A 123 2.89 -16.00 7.51
C LYS A 123 2.11 -17.10 8.20
N ASP A 124 1.99 -17.01 9.53
CA ASP A 124 1.29 -18.01 10.37
C ASP A 124 -0.21 -17.69 10.54
N SER A 125 -0.78 -16.93 9.61
CA SER A 125 -2.21 -16.68 9.59
C SER A 125 -2.99 -17.99 9.49
N PRO A 126 -4.08 -18.18 10.26
CA PRO A 126 -4.97 -19.34 10.11
C PRO A 126 -5.70 -19.30 8.78
N GLN A 127 -5.76 -18.13 8.16
CA GLN A 127 -6.30 -17.95 6.82
C GLN A 127 -5.26 -18.33 5.77
N LYS A 128 -5.61 -19.28 4.92
CA LYS A 128 -4.78 -19.61 3.76
C LYS A 128 -4.86 -18.47 2.73
N VAL A 129 -3.75 -17.77 2.56
CA VAL A 129 -3.61 -16.71 1.55
C VAL A 129 -2.48 -17.06 0.58
N SER A 130 -2.45 -16.38 -0.56
CA SER A 130 -1.35 -16.50 -1.51
C SER A 130 -0.01 -16.12 -0.86
N PRO A 131 1.08 -16.85 -1.13
CA PRO A 131 2.41 -16.52 -0.62
C PRO A 131 2.85 -15.09 -0.91
N ILE A 132 2.42 -14.50 -2.01
CA ILE A 132 2.73 -13.11 -2.39
C ILE A 132 2.32 -12.10 -1.29
N LEU A 133 1.27 -12.40 -0.53
CA LEU A 133 0.74 -11.52 0.51
C LEU A 133 1.49 -11.65 1.85
N THR A 134 2.26 -12.72 2.01
CA THR A 134 3.03 -13.03 3.23
C THR A 134 4.53 -12.99 3.01
N ASN A 135 4.98 -12.75 1.76
CA ASN A 135 6.39 -12.71 1.42
C ASN A 135 7.15 -11.77 2.34
N HIS A 136 8.30 -12.24 2.83
CA HIS A 136 9.21 -11.47 3.68
C HIS A 136 8.62 -11.01 5.03
N TYR A 137 7.50 -11.60 5.48
CA TYR A 137 6.91 -11.25 6.77
C TYR A 137 7.92 -11.40 7.92
N GLU A 138 8.74 -12.45 7.92
CA GLU A 138 9.73 -12.71 8.97
C GLU A 138 10.83 -11.63 9.05
N HIS A 139 11.06 -10.92 7.95
CA HIS A 139 12.00 -9.79 7.94
C HIS A 139 11.45 -8.59 8.71
N TYR A 140 10.15 -8.30 8.55
CA TYR A 140 9.52 -7.12 9.15
C TYR A 140 8.87 -7.39 10.50
N ASN A 141 8.42 -8.60 10.76
CA ASN A 141 7.54 -8.98 11.89
C ASN A 141 6.33 -8.03 12.02
N SER A 142 5.88 -7.51 10.92
CA SER A 142 4.86 -6.47 10.79
C SER A 142 4.20 -6.60 9.42
N ILE A 143 3.04 -5.97 9.26
CA ILE A 143 2.34 -5.91 7.97
C ILE A 143 2.19 -4.47 7.48
N PHE A 144 2.04 -4.33 6.17
CA PHE A 144 1.73 -3.08 5.48
C PHE A 144 0.28 -3.11 5.01
N ASP A 145 -0.40 -1.98 5.04
CA ASP A 145 -1.78 -1.89 4.58
C ASP A 145 -1.86 -1.63 3.08
N ALA A 146 -2.50 -2.53 2.35
CA ALA A 146 -2.82 -2.39 0.93
C ALA A 146 -4.22 -1.78 0.73
N ALA A 147 -4.49 -0.60 1.29
CA ALA A 147 -5.77 0.11 1.23
C ALA A 147 -6.97 -0.77 1.65
N SER A 148 -6.80 -1.52 2.71
CA SER A 148 -7.80 -2.46 3.21
C SER A 148 -8.12 -2.20 4.67
N ILE A 149 -7.12 -2.27 5.54
CA ILE A 149 -7.28 -2.04 6.99
C ILE A 149 -7.62 -0.56 7.25
N GLY A 150 -6.95 0.37 6.58
CA GLY A 150 -7.22 1.81 6.73
C GLY A 150 -8.62 2.19 6.24
N GLN A 151 -9.12 1.57 5.16
CA GLN A 151 -10.51 1.74 4.73
C GLN A 151 -11.51 1.17 5.72
N TYR A 152 -11.21 0.03 6.31
CA TYR A 152 -12.07 -0.60 7.32
C TYR A 152 -12.15 0.24 8.60
N LEU A 153 -11.02 0.72 9.10
CA LEU A 153 -10.95 1.49 10.34
C LEU A 153 -11.36 2.96 10.16
N GLY A 154 -11.05 3.55 9.02
CA GLY A 154 -11.18 4.98 8.76
C GLY A 154 -12.25 5.38 7.74
N GLY A 155 -12.85 4.40 7.06
CA GLY A 155 -13.83 4.64 6.02
C GLY A 155 -13.23 4.96 4.65
N ILE A 156 -14.12 5.07 3.64
CA ILE A 156 -13.78 5.37 2.25
C ILE A 156 -14.08 6.84 1.91
N ASP A 157 -13.60 7.30 0.75
CA ASP A 157 -13.88 8.63 0.22
C ASP A 157 -15.40 8.85 0.14
N PRO A 158 -15.94 9.90 0.79
CA PRO A 158 -17.38 10.20 0.78
C PRO A 158 -17.98 10.33 -0.63
N ARG A 159 -17.14 10.64 -1.63
CA ARG A 159 -17.58 10.66 -3.03
C ARG A 159 -17.85 9.27 -3.63
N ASN A 160 -17.41 8.20 -2.97
CA ASN A 160 -17.63 6.82 -3.37
C ASN A 160 -18.83 6.17 -2.67
N SER A 161 -19.47 6.86 -1.74
CA SER A 161 -20.58 6.33 -0.97
C SER A 161 -21.56 7.44 -0.60
N GLU A 162 -22.85 7.12 -0.63
CA GLU A 162 -23.91 8.01 -0.11
C GLU A 162 -23.95 8.02 1.43
N GLN A 163 -23.28 7.06 2.08
CA GLN A 163 -23.23 6.97 3.54
C GLN A 163 -22.24 7.99 4.11
N LYS A 164 -22.63 8.68 5.20
CA LYS A 164 -21.77 9.65 5.89
C LYS A 164 -20.62 8.98 6.66
N ASP A 165 -20.89 7.84 7.29
CA ASP A 165 -19.88 7.04 7.98
C ASP A 165 -19.71 5.72 7.24
N THR A 166 -18.51 5.52 6.70
CA THR A 166 -18.15 4.33 5.92
C THR A 166 -17.14 3.45 6.66
N LYS A 167 -16.99 3.65 7.98
CA LYS A 167 -16.20 2.73 8.82
C LYS A 167 -16.80 1.34 8.77
N GLY A 168 -15.92 0.33 8.78
CA GLY A 168 -16.32 -1.06 8.56
C GLY A 168 -16.39 -1.42 7.08
N PHE A 169 -15.99 -0.54 6.16
CA PHE A 169 -15.92 -0.86 4.73
C PHE A 169 -14.96 -2.02 4.48
N ILE A 170 -15.46 -3.07 3.84
CA ILE A 170 -14.67 -4.26 3.49
C ILE A 170 -14.23 -4.16 2.04
N ASN A 171 -12.91 -4.08 1.82
CA ASN A 171 -12.34 -4.20 0.48
C ASN A 171 -12.45 -5.65 0.00
N THR A 172 -13.47 -5.95 -0.80
CA THR A 172 -13.74 -7.29 -1.31
C THR A 172 -12.67 -7.83 -2.26
N HIS A 173 -11.86 -6.94 -2.83
CA HIS A 173 -10.73 -7.32 -3.68
C HIS A 173 -9.52 -7.82 -2.89
N CYS A 174 -9.43 -7.49 -1.61
CA CYS A 174 -8.33 -7.98 -0.79
C CYS A 174 -8.53 -9.45 -0.42
N ASP A 175 -7.56 -10.30 -0.75
CA ASP A 175 -7.64 -11.73 -0.46
C ASP A 175 -7.43 -12.03 1.02
N PHE A 176 -6.66 -11.20 1.73
CA PHE A 176 -6.54 -11.31 3.18
C PHE A 176 -7.77 -10.71 3.87
N LYS A 177 -8.55 -11.54 4.58
CA LYS A 177 -9.81 -11.13 5.23
C LYS A 177 -9.53 -10.53 6.61
N TYR A 178 -8.86 -9.40 6.63
CA TYR A 178 -8.44 -8.63 7.83
C TYR A 178 -9.62 -8.31 8.77
N HIS A 179 -10.82 -8.14 8.24
CA HIS A 179 -12.04 -7.81 8.99
C HIS A 179 -12.53 -8.97 9.88
N ASN A 180 -11.97 -10.15 9.77
CA ASN A 180 -12.22 -11.27 10.68
C ASN A 180 -11.42 -11.19 11.99
N TYR A 181 -10.59 -10.16 12.14
CA TYR A 181 -9.68 -10.01 13.27
C TYR A 181 -9.95 -8.71 14.03
N ASP A 182 -9.61 -8.72 15.32
CA ASP A 182 -9.69 -7.54 16.15
C ASP A 182 -8.49 -6.63 15.96
N PHE A 183 -8.72 -5.31 16.12
CA PHE A 183 -7.68 -4.30 16.10
C PHE A 183 -7.52 -3.68 17.48
N THR A 184 -6.29 -3.31 17.82
CA THR A 184 -5.96 -2.62 19.06
C THR A 184 -4.90 -1.56 18.79
N TRP A 185 -4.80 -0.60 19.71
CA TRP A 185 -3.83 0.48 19.66
C TRP A 185 -2.94 0.37 20.89
N LEU A 186 -1.64 0.21 20.67
CA LEU A 186 -0.64 0.13 21.73
C LEU A 186 0.27 1.34 21.68
N TYR A 187 0.85 1.71 22.81
CA TYR A 187 1.83 2.77 22.87
C TYR A 187 3.23 2.23 22.59
N GLU A 188 3.91 2.83 21.61
CA GLU A 188 5.35 2.72 21.39
C GLU A 188 5.97 4.08 21.68
N GLY A 189 6.57 4.24 22.85
CA GLY A 189 6.97 5.55 23.35
C GLY A 189 5.76 6.48 23.54
N GLN A 190 5.73 7.60 22.84
CA GLN A 190 4.62 8.57 22.89
C GLN A 190 3.57 8.34 21.79
N ASN A 191 3.83 7.46 20.84
CA ASN A 191 2.96 7.23 19.69
C ASN A 191 2.03 6.05 19.94
N LYS A 192 0.75 6.20 19.58
CA LYS A 192 -0.16 5.07 19.45
C LYS A 192 -0.01 4.44 18.08
N VAL A 193 0.22 3.15 18.06
CA VAL A 193 0.47 2.34 16.87
C VAL A 193 -0.63 1.31 16.72
N PRO A 194 -1.16 1.07 15.51
CA PRO A 194 -2.19 0.06 15.27
C PRO A 194 -1.59 -1.35 15.25
N TYR A 195 -2.34 -2.27 15.84
CA TYR A 195 -2.03 -3.70 15.83
C TYR A 195 -3.28 -4.50 15.50
N MET A 196 -3.06 -5.62 14.85
CA MET A 196 -4.09 -6.64 14.60
C MET A 196 -3.87 -7.83 15.54
N LYS A 197 -4.95 -8.32 16.16
CA LYS A 197 -4.96 -9.53 16.97
C LYS A 197 -5.40 -10.69 16.11
N ILE A 198 -4.53 -11.67 15.93
CA ILE A 198 -4.79 -12.82 15.07
C ILE A 198 -4.40 -14.12 15.79
N PRO A 199 -5.24 -15.16 15.78
CA PRO A 199 -4.81 -16.46 16.25
C PRO A 199 -3.74 -17.02 15.32
N SER A 200 -2.68 -17.60 15.86
CA SER A 200 -1.72 -18.35 15.07
C SER A 200 -2.31 -19.68 14.59
N SER A 201 -1.63 -20.35 13.69
CA SER A 201 -1.99 -21.72 13.27
C SER A 201 -2.01 -22.72 14.43
N THR A 202 -1.31 -22.43 15.54
CA THR A 202 -1.30 -23.22 16.79
C THR A 202 -2.38 -22.79 17.80
N GLY A 203 -3.19 -21.77 17.47
CA GLY A 203 -4.26 -21.24 18.33
C GLY A 203 -3.80 -20.17 19.32
N ASN A 204 -2.52 -19.87 19.42
CA ASN A 204 -2.02 -18.78 20.28
C ASN A 204 -2.36 -17.42 19.67
N LEU A 205 -2.75 -16.46 20.50
CA LEU A 205 -3.01 -15.10 20.04
C LEU A 205 -1.68 -14.38 19.73
N GLN A 206 -1.55 -13.89 18.51
CA GLN A 206 -0.46 -13.01 18.08
C GLN A 206 -0.95 -11.57 17.97
N ILE A 207 -0.07 -10.62 18.25
CA ILE A 207 -0.31 -9.18 18.10
C ILE A 207 0.63 -8.67 17.02
N ILE A 208 0.07 -8.32 15.87
CA ILE A 208 0.81 -7.98 14.67
C ILE A 208 0.79 -6.47 14.46
N LYS A 209 1.96 -5.84 14.44
CA LYS A 209 2.12 -4.42 14.15
C LYS A 209 1.70 -4.08 12.72
N ILE A 210 1.04 -2.95 12.54
CA ILE A 210 0.67 -2.41 11.24
C ILE A 210 1.51 -1.15 11.00
N ILE A 211 2.33 -1.15 9.94
CA ILE A 211 3.29 -0.08 9.65
C ILE A 211 2.60 1.19 9.17
N ASN A 212 1.57 1.04 8.35
CA ASN A 212 0.82 2.15 7.76
C ASN A 212 -0.66 1.84 7.67
N LEU A 213 -1.50 2.86 7.61
CA LEU A 213 -2.92 2.76 7.27
C LEU A 213 -3.23 3.66 6.07
N HIS A 214 -3.82 3.10 5.03
CA HIS A 214 -4.31 3.84 3.87
C HIS A 214 -5.76 4.27 4.12
N VAL A 215 -5.93 5.48 4.65
CA VAL A 215 -7.22 6.02 5.12
C VAL A 215 -7.94 6.71 3.98
N HIS A 216 -8.64 5.95 3.18
CA HIS A 216 -9.25 6.41 1.93
C HIS A 216 -10.29 7.54 2.13
N SER A 217 -10.91 7.65 3.31
CA SER A 217 -11.77 8.80 3.66
C SER A 217 -11.03 10.12 3.76
N LYS A 218 -9.68 10.11 3.82
CA LYS A 218 -8.79 11.25 4.04
C LYS A 218 -8.97 11.94 5.40
N ASN A 219 -9.80 11.38 6.27
CA ASN A 219 -9.96 11.86 7.64
C ASN A 219 -8.87 11.29 8.55
N LEU A 220 -7.63 11.75 8.34
CA LEU A 220 -6.46 11.27 9.09
C LEU A 220 -6.50 11.70 10.56
N CYS A 221 -7.17 12.83 10.86
CA CYS A 221 -7.25 13.37 12.22
C CYS A 221 -7.87 12.39 13.24
N GLN A 222 -8.71 11.46 12.79
CA GLN A 222 -9.31 10.45 13.67
C GLN A 222 -8.27 9.49 14.29
N PHE A 223 -7.05 9.44 13.73
CA PHE A 223 -5.95 8.60 14.20
C PHE A 223 -4.85 9.40 14.91
N ILE A 224 -5.00 10.72 15.01
CA ILE A 224 -4.10 11.57 15.78
C ILE A 224 -4.60 11.56 17.23
N PHE A 225 -3.82 10.95 18.10
CA PHE A 225 -4.14 10.89 19.53
C PHE A 225 -3.46 12.08 20.21
N PRO A 226 -4.21 12.91 20.96
CA PRO A 226 -3.61 14.00 21.72
C PRO A 226 -2.56 13.43 22.68
N GLN A 227 -1.39 14.06 22.70
CA GLN A 227 -0.41 13.79 23.74
C GLN A 227 -1.09 14.19 25.07
N HIS A 228 -1.16 13.28 26.01
CA HIS A 228 -1.62 13.60 27.35
C HIS A 228 -0.63 14.63 27.93
N SER A 229 -1.10 15.88 28.05
CA SER A 229 -0.41 16.97 28.77
C SER A 229 -0.34 16.69 30.25
#